data_7f99ebac397b7a84fac33a49988cddc5
#
_entry.id   7f99ebac397b7a84fac33a49988cddc5
#
_cell.length_a   1.000
_cell.length_b   1.000
_cell.length_c   1.000
_cell.angle_alpha   90.00
_cell.angle_beta   90.00
_cell.angle_gamma   90.00
#
_symmetry.space_group_name_H-M   'P 1'
#
loop_
_entity.id
_entity.type
_entity.pdbx_description
1 polymer ?
#
loop_
_entity_poly.entity_id
_entity_poly.type
_entity_poly.pdbx_seq_one_letter_code
_entity_poly.pdbx_strand_id
1 'polypeptide(L)'
;MVASVAHAIPENLRTFESTQNSEVNRTSVLGQEDFLKLLTAQLKYQDPMKPMENGEFMGQMAQFSTVSGITEMGDSIDGLVSIYQGQQMSNSAAMIGKQALVDGNLAQLKGGQLGGAIDLATAANDVRIEITSDNGEVMASLGLGSQLAGTKEFSWDGVTLDGTQAPEGIYHLNATALVSGETKAPPMQVYGTVNSIQLKNGEVTLNVSGQGNVSFNNVKRISQ
;
A
#
# COMPACT_ATOMS: atom_id res chain seq x y z
N MET A 1 32.10 -0.89 38.28
CA MET A 1 30.88 -1.23 38.98
C MET A 1 30.00 0.02 38.96
N VAL A 2 29.14 0.14 37.99
CA VAL A 2 28.21 1.28 37.84
C VAL A 2 26.79 0.68 37.73
N ALA A 3 26.00 0.94 38.75
CA ALA A 3 24.64 0.41 38.89
C ALA A 3 23.71 1.10 37.92
N SER A 4 23.01 0.31 37.09
CA SER A 4 21.89 0.73 36.26
C SER A 4 20.69 0.99 37.16
N VAL A 5 20.23 2.25 37.23
CA VAL A 5 18.98 2.62 37.87
C VAL A 5 17.86 2.48 36.85
N ALA A 6 17.16 1.35 36.88
CA ALA A 6 15.92 1.17 36.15
C ALA A 6 14.84 2.05 36.81
N HIS A 7 14.44 3.13 36.16
CA HIS A 7 13.33 3.99 36.57
C HIS A 7 12.01 3.28 36.23
N ALA A 8 11.38 2.68 37.24
CA ALA A 8 10.08 2.08 37.13
C ALA A 8 9.00 3.18 36.97
N ILE A 9 8.33 3.22 35.85
CA ILE A 9 7.17 4.11 35.63
C ILE A 9 6.00 3.51 36.43
N PRO A 10 5.35 4.26 37.33
CA PRO A 10 4.25 3.74 38.13
C PRO A 10 3.02 3.39 37.26
N GLU A 11 2.39 2.28 37.62
CA GLU A 11 1.33 1.57 36.88
C GLU A 11 0.02 2.38 36.69
N ASN A 12 -0.15 3.50 37.38
CA ASN A 12 -1.33 4.36 37.32
C ASN A 12 -1.35 5.36 36.14
N LEU A 13 -0.32 5.41 35.29
CA LEU A 13 -0.28 6.26 34.07
C LEU A 13 -0.73 5.53 32.79
N ARG A 14 -1.05 4.24 32.85
CA ARG A 14 -1.45 3.44 31.66
C ARG A 14 -2.96 3.47 31.35
N THR A 15 -3.79 4.09 32.19
CA THR A 15 -5.25 4.01 32.06
C THR A 15 -5.92 5.24 31.43
N PHE A 16 -5.18 6.25 31.00
CA PHE A 16 -5.80 7.50 30.51
C PHE A 16 -6.04 7.56 28.98
N GLU A 17 -5.52 6.66 28.19
CA GLU A 17 -5.65 6.76 26.72
C GLU A 17 -6.81 5.99 26.08
N SER A 18 -7.50 5.11 26.79
CA SER A 18 -8.58 4.32 26.20
C SER A 18 -10.01 4.78 26.50
N THR A 19 -10.19 5.84 27.30
CA THR A 19 -11.52 6.24 27.77
C THR A 19 -12.15 7.39 26.97
N GLN A 20 -11.38 8.13 26.16
CA GLN A 20 -11.90 9.32 25.47
C GLN A 20 -12.81 9.02 24.26
N ASN A 21 -12.70 7.86 23.62
CA ASN A 21 -13.48 7.59 22.40
C ASN A 21 -14.87 6.97 22.65
N SER A 22 -15.16 6.56 23.89
CA SER A 22 -16.47 5.96 24.24
C SER A 22 -17.46 6.94 24.88
N GLU A 23 -17.00 8.11 25.36
CA GLU A 23 -17.88 9.10 26.02
C GLU A 23 -18.57 10.04 25.03
N VAL A 24 -17.95 10.38 23.90
CA VAL A 24 -18.51 11.32 22.92
C VAL A 24 -19.79 10.75 22.27
N ASN A 25 -19.84 9.43 22.04
CA ASN A 25 -21.00 8.80 21.40
C ASN A 25 -22.19 8.58 22.36
N ARG A 26 -21.93 8.45 23.67
CA ARG A 26 -23.00 8.34 24.68
C ARG A 26 -23.68 9.69 24.97
N THR A 27 -22.94 10.78 24.86
CA THR A 27 -23.47 12.12 25.18
C THR A 27 -24.45 12.63 24.12
N SER A 28 -24.28 12.25 22.84
CA SER A 28 -25.18 12.67 21.76
C SER A 28 -26.54 11.92 21.78
N VAL A 29 -26.53 10.63 22.07
CA VAL A 29 -27.74 9.81 22.17
C VAL A 29 -28.54 10.16 23.43
N LEU A 30 -27.89 10.36 24.57
CA LEU A 30 -28.51 10.81 25.81
C LEU A 30 -29.16 12.17 25.65
N GLY A 31 -28.55 13.12 24.91
CA GLY A 31 -29.12 14.45 24.67
C GLY A 31 -30.43 14.41 23.87
N GLN A 32 -30.58 13.50 22.93
CA GLN A 32 -31.81 13.35 22.13
C GLN A 32 -32.94 12.69 22.94
N GLU A 33 -32.65 11.64 23.68
CA GLU A 33 -33.66 11.00 24.55
C GLU A 33 -34.12 11.90 25.70
N ASP A 34 -33.21 12.61 26.37
CA ASP A 34 -33.52 13.53 27.44
C ASP A 34 -34.28 14.77 26.93
N PHE A 35 -33.98 15.25 25.73
CA PHE A 35 -34.76 16.27 25.05
C PHE A 35 -36.20 15.83 24.78
N LEU A 36 -36.42 14.63 24.23
CA LEU A 36 -37.77 14.10 23.99
C LEU A 36 -38.57 13.93 25.27
N LYS A 37 -37.91 13.56 26.39
CA LYS A 37 -38.55 13.51 27.73
C LYS A 37 -38.93 14.89 28.21
N LEU A 38 -38.04 15.88 28.04
CA LEU A 38 -38.31 17.29 28.43
C LEU A 38 -39.43 17.88 27.57
N LEU A 39 -39.43 17.66 26.26
CA LEU A 39 -40.48 18.10 25.35
C LEU A 39 -41.85 17.50 25.71
N THR A 40 -41.88 16.21 26.00
CA THR A 40 -43.12 15.51 26.41
C THR A 40 -43.62 16.01 27.76
N ALA A 41 -42.71 16.29 28.69
CA ALA A 41 -43.08 16.89 30.01
C ALA A 41 -43.61 18.33 29.83
N GLN A 42 -42.99 19.16 28.98
CA GLN A 42 -43.44 20.51 28.69
C GLN A 42 -44.82 20.52 27.99
N LEU A 43 -45.07 19.64 27.02
CA LEU A 43 -46.39 19.51 26.38
C LEU A 43 -47.49 19.11 27.38
N LYS A 44 -47.15 18.37 28.44
CA LYS A 44 -48.10 17.93 29.46
C LYS A 44 -48.46 19.00 30.47
N TYR A 45 -47.60 20.02 30.65
CA TYR A 45 -47.78 21.07 31.67
C TYR A 45 -47.92 22.50 31.07
N GLN A 46 -48.02 22.66 29.73
CA GLN A 46 -48.19 23.98 29.09
C GLN A 46 -49.61 24.55 29.22
N ASP A 47 -49.65 25.84 29.56
CA ASP A 47 -50.87 26.66 29.50
C ASP A 47 -51.17 26.99 28.03
N PRO A 48 -52.35 26.60 27.48
CA PRO A 48 -52.68 26.79 26.07
C PRO A 48 -52.71 28.26 25.61
N MET A 49 -52.61 29.24 26.52
CA MET A 49 -52.70 30.66 26.19
C MET A 49 -51.35 31.38 26.03
N LYS A 50 -50.20 30.66 26.26
CA LYS A 50 -48.85 31.23 26.09
C LYS A 50 -47.86 30.16 25.57
N PRO A 51 -47.90 29.84 24.28
CA PRO A 51 -46.91 28.94 23.71
C PRO A 51 -45.50 29.58 23.70
N MET A 52 -44.53 28.97 24.37
CA MET A 52 -43.14 29.42 24.32
C MET A 52 -42.48 28.93 23.00
N GLU A 53 -41.73 29.83 22.37
CA GLU A 53 -40.99 29.56 21.12
C GLU A 53 -39.79 28.64 21.39
N ASN A 54 -39.97 27.33 21.18
CA ASN A 54 -38.87 26.32 21.23
C ASN A 54 -38.17 26.14 19.88
N GLY A 55 -38.46 26.99 18.88
CA GLY A 55 -37.97 26.85 17.50
C GLY A 55 -36.45 26.92 17.38
N GLU A 56 -35.83 27.82 18.14
CA GLU A 56 -34.38 28.02 18.11
C GLU A 56 -33.61 26.79 18.64
N PHE A 57 -34.12 26.20 19.73
CA PHE A 57 -33.54 25.01 20.33
C PHE A 57 -33.73 23.77 19.47
N MET A 58 -34.89 23.65 18.80
CA MET A 58 -35.11 22.59 17.78
C MET A 58 -34.17 22.74 16.62
N GLY A 59 -33.88 23.96 16.16
CA GLY A 59 -32.89 24.22 15.10
C GLY A 59 -31.49 23.76 15.49
N GLN A 60 -31.06 24.08 16.70
CA GLN A 60 -29.76 23.63 17.22
C GLN A 60 -29.67 22.08 17.33
N MET A 61 -30.72 21.43 17.85
CA MET A 61 -30.79 19.97 17.94
C MET A 61 -30.78 19.30 16.59
N ALA A 62 -31.49 19.86 15.59
CA ALA A 62 -31.45 19.35 14.23
C ALA A 62 -30.04 19.45 13.62
N GLN A 63 -29.33 20.55 13.91
CA GLN A 63 -27.97 20.76 13.49
C GLN A 63 -27.00 19.78 14.17
N PHE A 64 -27.13 19.54 15.46
CA PHE A 64 -26.34 18.52 16.18
C PHE A 64 -26.62 17.13 15.65
N SER A 65 -27.88 16.77 15.42
CA SER A 65 -28.24 15.46 14.84
C SER A 65 -27.67 15.27 13.45
N THR A 66 -27.62 16.35 12.65
CA THR A 66 -27.01 16.30 11.30
C THR A 66 -25.50 16.08 11.41
N VAL A 67 -24.81 16.78 12.32
CA VAL A 67 -23.37 16.62 12.55
C VAL A 67 -23.06 15.21 13.06
N SER A 68 -23.83 14.69 14.03
CA SER A 68 -23.70 13.32 14.53
C SER A 68 -23.88 12.30 13.40
N GLY A 69 -24.92 12.46 12.57
CA GLY A 69 -25.15 11.56 11.43
C GLY A 69 -24.03 11.60 10.40
N ILE A 70 -23.41 12.77 10.17
CA ILE A 70 -22.23 12.89 9.31
C ILE A 70 -21.03 12.19 9.94
N THR A 71 -20.83 12.31 11.25
CA THR A 71 -19.74 11.61 11.96
C THR A 71 -19.92 10.08 11.90
N GLU A 72 -21.13 9.57 12.18
CA GLU A 72 -21.44 8.14 12.07
C GLU A 72 -21.27 7.61 10.66
N MET A 73 -21.59 8.42 9.66
CA MET A 73 -21.32 8.06 8.27
C MET A 73 -19.81 8.01 7.99
N GLY A 74 -19.02 8.94 8.53
CA GLY A 74 -17.56 8.92 8.49
C GLY A 74 -16.99 7.61 9.08
N ASP A 75 -17.41 7.27 10.31
CA ASP A 75 -16.97 6.04 10.99
C ASP A 75 -17.37 4.77 10.20
N SER A 76 -18.54 4.79 9.57
CA SER A 76 -19.01 3.68 8.71
C SER A 76 -18.15 3.52 7.47
N ILE A 77 -17.75 4.65 6.85
CA ILE A 77 -16.84 4.64 5.69
C ILE A 77 -15.45 4.13 6.09
N ASP A 78 -14.92 4.55 7.23
CA ASP A 78 -13.65 4.07 7.75
C ASP A 78 -13.69 2.56 8.04
N GLY A 79 -14.81 2.06 8.55
CA GLY A 79 -15.08 0.63 8.70
C GLY A 79 -15.05 -0.11 7.36
N LEU A 80 -15.70 0.40 6.33
CA LEU A 80 -15.68 -0.16 4.98
C LEU A 80 -14.28 -0.17 4.37
N VAL A 81 -13.52 0.91 4.54
CA VAL A 81 -12.12 0.99 4.08
C VAL A 81 -11.28 -0.10 4.77
N SER A 82 -11.45 -0.30 6.07
CA SER A 82 -10.72 -1.33 6.84
C SER A 82 -11.05 -2.74 6.36
N ILE A 83 -12.32 -3.03 6.06
CA ILE A 83 -12.76 -4.31 5.49
C ILE A 83 -12.14 -4.53 4.10
N TYR A 84 -12.17 -3.50 3.26
CA TYR A 84 -11.59 -3.56 1.92
C TYR A 84 -10.08 -3.84 1.95
N GLN A 85 -9.34 -3.17 2.85
CA GLN A 85 -7.91 -3.39 3.06
C GLN A 85 -7.61 -4.80 3.55
N GLY A 86 -8.41 -5.32 4.49
CA GLY A 86 -8.31 -6.70 4.97
C GLY A 86 -8.53 -7.72 3.84
N GLN A 87 -9.51 -7.47 2.97
CA GLN A 87 -9.77 -8.31 1.81
C GLN A 87 -8.62 -8.25 0.80
N GLN A 88 -8.07 -7.06 0.53
CA GLN A 88 -6.92 -6.89 -0.35
C GLN A 88 -5.69 -7.61 0.20
N MET A 89 -5.42 -7.50 1.51
CA MET A 89 -4.34 -8.24 2.16
C MET A 89 -4.52 -9.75 2.06
N SER A 90 -5.75 -10.26 2.28
CA SER A 90 -6.07 -11.68 2.15
C SER A 90 -5.84 -12.19 0.73
N ASN A 91 -6.29 -11.45 -0.27
CA ASN A 91 -6.08 -11.80 -1.68
C ASN A 91 -4.58 -11.79 -2.05
N SER A 92 -3.84 -10.81 -1.50
CA SER A 92 -2.40 -10.71 -1.73
C SER A 92 -1.62 -11.84 -1.07
N ALA A 93 -2.12 -12.45 0.01
CA ALA A 93 -1.46 -13.57 0.68
C ALA A 93 -1.19 -14.77 -0.27
N ALA A 94 -2.03 -14.96 -1.27
CA ALA A 94 -1.84 -15.97 -2.32
C ALA A 94 -0.64 -15.69 -3.25
N MET A 95 -0.02 -14.50 -3.15
CA MET A 95 1.15 -14.13 -3.95
C MET A 95 2.47 -14.49 -3.27
N ILE A 96 2.47 -14.80 -1.97
CA ILE A 96 3.69 -15.19 -1.25
C ILE A 96 4.28 -16.45 -1.90
N GLY A 97 5.57 -16.39 -2.19
CA GLY A 97 6.32 -17.43 -2.86
C GLY A 97 6.22 -17.41 -4.39
N LYS A 98 5.32 -16.63 -4.98
CA LYS A 98 5.21 -16.43 -6.43
C LYS A 98 6.14 -15.31 -6.90
N GLN A 99 6.34 -15.25 -8.22
CA GLN A 99 7.10 -14.17 -8.84
C GLN A 99 6.17 -13.02 -9.24
N ALA A 100 6.55 -11.81 -8.85
CA ALA A 100 5.89 -10.57 -9.24
C ALA A 100 6.75 -9.80 -10.24
N LEU A 101 6.14 -9.37 -11.35
CA LEU A 101 6.76 -8.43 -12.29
C LEU A 101 6.48 -7.02 -11.79
N VAL A 102 7.54 -6.29 -11.47
CA VAL A 102 7.47 -4.93 -10.91
C VAL A 102 8.47 -4.01 -11.60
N ASP A 103 8.20 -2.72 -11.60
CA ASP A 103 9.14 -1.73 -12.14
C ASP A 103 10.43 -1.72 -11.32
N GLY A 104 11.57 -1.80 -12.00
CA GLY A 104 12.89 -1.82 -11.38
C GLY A 104 13.96 -2.43 -12.26
N ASN A 105 15.18 -2.41 -11.75
CA ASN A 105 16.37 -2.88 -12.45
C ASN A 105 17.25 -3.84 -11.63
N LEU A 106 16.80 -4.24 -10.44
CA LEU A 106 17.48 -5.22 -9.59
C LEU A 106 16.73 -6.54 -9.67
N ALA A 107 17.30 -7.55 -10.29
CA ALA A 107 16.64 -8.84 -10.45
C ALA A 107 17.39 -9.95 -9.71
N GLN A 108 16.65 -10.90 -9.19
CA GLN A 108 17.20 -12.06 -8.50
C GLN A 108 17.46 -13.20 -9.50
N LEU A 109 18.71 -13.65 -9.59
CA LEU A 109 19.05 -14.94 -10.19
C LEU A 109 18.73 -16.04 -9.18
N LYS A 110 17.79 -16.91 -9.50
CA LYS A 110 17.37 -18.03 -8.65
C LYS A 110 17.05 -19.24 -9.51
N GLY A 111 17.53 -20.41 -9.09
CA GLY A 111 17.34 -21.63 -9.88
C GLY A 111 17.97 -21.55 -11.27
N GLY A 112 19.03 -20.76 -11.45
CA GLY A 112 19.72 -20.56 -12.72
C GLY A 112 18.96 -19.66 -13.71
N GLN A 113 17.91 -18.95 -13.30
CA GLN A 113 17.14 -18.07 -14.17
C GLN A 113 16.90 -16.70 -13.55
N LEU A 114 16.99 -15.69 -14.41
CA LEU A 114 16.61 -14.31 -14.12
C LEU A 114 15.79 -13.80 -15.29
N GLY A 115 14.68 -13.14 -15.02
CA GLY A 115 13.79 -12.65 -16.07
C GLY A 115 13.26 -11.25 -15.80
N GLY A 116 12.78 -10.63 -16.87
CA GLY A 116 12.16 -9.31 -16.80
C GLY A 116 11.50 -8.95 -18.13
N ALA A 117 11.08 -7.68 -18.20
CA ALA A 117 10.53 -7.08 -19.40
C ALA A 117 11.02 -5.65 -19.56
N ILE A 118 11.08 -5.17 -20.78
CA ILE A 118 11.27 -3.76 -21.11
C ILE A 118 10.04 -3.24 -21.83
N ASP A 119 9.74 -1.97 -21.68
CA ASP A 119 8.63 -1.33 -22.37
C ASP A 119 9.17 -0.33 -23.42
N LEU A 120 8.94 -0.63 -24.69
CA LEU A 120 9.37 0.19 -25.81
C LEU A 120 8.22 1.07 -26.30
N ALA A 121 8.31 2.36 -26.07
CA ALA A 121 7.32 3.32 -26.57
C ALA A 121 7.24 3.35 -28.11
N THR A 122 8.36 3.06 -28.79
CA THR A 122 8.49 3.01 -30.25
C THR A 122 9.38 1.84 -30.65
N ALA A 123 9.34 1.46 -31.91
CA ALA A 123 10.24 0.43 -32.45
C ALA A 123 11.71 0.85 -32.30
N ALA A 124 12.56 -0.10 -31.95
CA ALA A 124 14.00 0.07 -31.79
C ALA A 124 14.76 -0.80 -32.80
N ASN A 125 15.85 -0.27 -33.34
CA ASN A 125 16.67 -0.97 -34.32
C ASN A 125 17.58 -2.03 -33.68
N ASP A 126 17.98 -1.78 -32.43
CA ASP A 126 18.74 -2.72 -31.61
C ASP A 126 18.36 -2.49 -30.15
N VAL A 127 18.20 -3.57 -29.40
CA VAL A 127 17.94 -3.57 -27.98
C VAL A 127 18.93 -4.49 -27.29
N ARG A 128 19.56 -4.00 -26.24
CA ARG A 128 20.54 -4.74 -25.45
C ARG A 128 20.27 -4.60 -23.98
N ILE A 129 20.43 -5.70 -23.23
CA ILE A 129 20.33 -5.72 -21.78
C ILE A 129 21.68 -6.18 -21.25
N GLU A 130 22.29 -5.33 -20.45
CA GLU A 130 23.52 -5.61 -19.74
C GLU A 130 23.18 -6.02 -18.31
N ILE A 131 23.81 -7.10 -17.84
CA ILE A 131 23.62 -7.66 -16.50
C ILE A 131 24.95 -7.50 -15.76
N THR A 132 24.93 -6.79 -14.64
CA THR A 132 26.12 -6.52 -13.84
C THR A 132 25.94 -7.04 -12.42
N SER A 133 27.04 -7.46 -11.79
CA SER A 133 27.10 -7.79 -10.38
C SER A 133 27.08 -6.52 -9.52
N ASP A 134 26.90 -6.67 -8.20
CA ASP A 134 26.98 -5.55 -7.24
C ASP A 134 28.32 -4.80 -7.29
N ASN A 135 29.39 -5.46 -7.73
CA ASN A 135 30.71 -4.85 -7.88
C ASN A 135 30.87 -4.08 -9.20
N GLY A 136 29.81 -4.06 -10.06
CA GLY A 136 29.85 -3.40 -11.35
C GLY A 136 30.51 -4.23 -12.47
N GLU A 137 30.83 -5.50 -12.23
CA GLU A 137 31.37 -6.42 -13.24
C GLU A 137 30.26 -6.84 -14.19
N VAL A 138 30.50 -6.79 -15.50
CA VAL A 138 29.54 -7.23 -16.52
C VAL A 138 29.54 -8.76 -16.58
N MET A 139 28.45 -9.34 -16.15
CA MET A 139 28.25 -10.80 -16.13
C MET A 139 27.75 -11.33 -17.47
N ALA A 140 26.82 -10.62 -18.10
CA ALA A 140 26.24 -11.00 -19.37
C ALA A 140 25.73 -9.80 -20.16
N SER A 141 25.59 -9.98 -21.48
CA SER A 141 24.97 -9.02 -22.38
C SER A 141 24.01 -9.76 -23.31
N LEU A 142 22.71 -9.46 -23.16
CA LEU A 142 21.65 -10.06 -23.95
C LEU A 142 21.29 -9.13 -25.11
N GLY A 143 21.56 -9.54 -26.34
CA GLY A 143 21.13 -8.84 -27.55
C GLY A 143 19.74 -9.32 -27.96
N LEU A 144 18.74 -8.45 -27.89
CA LEU A 144 17.39 -8.75 -28.36
C LEU A 144 17.19 -8.35 -29.84
N GLY A 145 18.18 -7.63 -30.44
CA GLY A 145 18.12 -7.14 -31.81
C GLY A 145 17.01 -6.12 -32.03
N SER A 146 16.49 -6.07 -33.26
CA SER A 146 15.40 -5.17 -33.61
C SER A 146 14.08 -5.60 -32.99
N GLN A 147 13.41 -4.66 -32.32
CA GLN A 147 12.15 -4.88 -31.62
C GLN A 147 11.09 -3.86 -32.02
N LEU A 148 9.85 -4.33 -32.15
CA LEU A 148 8.68 -3.44 -32.31
C LEU A 148 8.31 -2.80 -30.96
N ALA A 149 7.54 -1.71 -31.01
CA ALA A 149 6.96 -1.09 -29.82
C ALA A 149 6.16 -2.08 -28.97
N GLY A 150 6.06 -1.82 -27.66
CA GLY A 150 5.37 -2.62 -26.66
C GLY A 150 6.31 -3.33 -25.71
N THR A 151 5.73 -4.10 -24.80
CA THR A 151 6.47 -4.86 -23.78
C THR A 151 7.18 -6.05 -24.38
N LYS A 152 8.48 -6.18 -24.10
CA LYS A 152 9.34 -7.30 -24.56
C LYS A 152 9.93 -8.01 -23.37
N GLU A 153 9.62 -9.27 -23.25
CA GLU A 153 10.18 -10.12 -22.20
C GLU A 153 11.59 -10.60 -22.57
N PHE A 154 12.42 -10.78 -21.56
CA PHE A 154 13.75 -11.38 -21.69
C PHE A 154 13.99 -12.31 -20.52
N SER A 155 14.90 -13.25 -20.74
CA SER A 155 15.40 -14.14 -19.68
C SER A 155 16.88 -14.37 -19.86
N TRP A 156 17.58 -14.54 -18.73
CA TRP A 156 18.97 -14.95 -18.67
C TRP A 156 19.08 -16.27 -17.92
N ASP A 157 19.83 -17.20 -18.47
CA ASP A 157 20.05 -18.55 -17.94
C ASP A 157 21.17 -18.63 -16.89
N GLY A 158 21.68 -17.47 -16.45
CA GLY A 158 22.75 -17.36 -15.47
C GLY A 158 24.14 -17.67 -16.01
N VAL A 159 24.32 -17.92 -17.31
CA VAL A 159 25.63 -18.15 -17.89
C VAL A 159 26.35 -16.84 -18.13
N THR A 160 27.53 -16.69 -17.56
CA THR A 160 28.40 -15.51 -17.69
C THR A 160 29.10 -15.44 -19.04
N LEU A 161 29.75 -14.30 -19.33
CA LEU A 161 30.57 -14.11 -20.52
C LEU A 161 31.71 -15.16 -20.65
N ASP A 162 32.20 -15.67 -19.50
CA ASP A 162 33.25 -16.69 -19.45
C ASP A 162 32.70 -18.13 -19.61
N GLY A 163 31.38 -18.27 -19.76
CA GLY A 163 30.72 -19.58 -19.91
C GLY A 163 30.54 -20.34 -18.59
N THR A 164 30.76 -19.69 -17.45
CA THR A 164 30.52 -20.26 -16.10
C THR A 164 29.14 -19.89 -15.60
N GLN A 165 28.60 -20.67 -14.66
CA GLN A 165 27.33 -20.34 -14.01
C GLN A 165 27.55 -19.24 -12.95
N ALA A 166 26.79 -18.15 -13.06
CA ALA A 166 26.79 -17.08 -12.08
C ALA A 166 26.21 -17.56 -10.74
N PRO A 167 26.73 -17.10 -9.60
CA PRO A 167 26.16 -17.40 -8.30
C PRO A 167 24.75 -16.86 -8.16
N GLU A 168 23.90 -17.54 -7.38
CA GLU A 168 22.58 -17.00 -7.03
C GLU A 168 22.74 -15.69 -6.25
N GLY A 169 21.91 -14.69 -6.59
CA GLY A 169 22.03 -13.37 -5.98
C GLY A 169 21.22 -12.30 -6.71
N ILE A 170 21.42 -11.07 -6.31
CA ILE A 170 20.80 -9.90 -6.95
C ILE A 170 21.79 -9.34 -7.99
N TYR A 171 21.28 -9.03 -9.18
CA TYR A 171 22.03 -8.46 -10.28
C TYR A 171 21.39 -7.16 -10.75
N HIS A 172 22.22 -6.22 -11.17
CA HIS A 172 21.76 -4.97 -11.78
C HIS A 172 21.56 -5.17 -13.27
N LEU A 173 20.45 -4.70 -13.79
CA LEU A 173 20.13 -4.74 -15.21
C LEU A 173 20.10 -3.33 -15.78
N ASN A 174 20.68 -3.17 -16.97
CA ASN A 174 20.66 -1.93 -17.71
C ASN A 174 20.23 -2.20 -19.15
N ALA A 175 19.07 -1.64 -19.54
CA ALA A 175 18.59 -1.77 -20.91
C ALA A 175 18.95 -0.55 -21.74
N THR A 176 19.40 -0.79 -22.95
CA THR A 176 19.65 0.22 -23.98
C THR A 176 18.90 -0.12 -25.25
N ALA A 177 18.27 0.86 -25.87
CA ALA A 177 17.54 0.73 -27.12
C ALA A 177 18.00 1.79 -28.13
N LEU A 178 18.38 1.39 -29.32
CA LEU A 178 18.71 2.28 -30.43
C LEU A 178 17.43 2.64 -31.18
N VAL A 179 16.95 3.86 -30.99
CA VAL A 179 15.72 4.39 -31.60
C VAL A 179 16.07 5.55 -32.52
N SER A 180 15.83 5.41 -33.81
CA SER A 180 16.10 6.47 -34.81
C SER A 180 17.53 7.05 -34.76
N GLY A 181 18.52 6.20 -34.41
CA GLY A 181 19.94 6.60 -34.30
C GLY A 181 20.34 7.14 -32.91
N GLU A 182 19.42 7.27 -31.97
CA GLU A 182 19.69 7.68 -30.59
C GLU A 182 19.62 6.50 -29.65
N THR A 183 20.54 6.42 -28.68
CA THR A 183 20.49 5.42 -27.60
C THR A 183 19.58 5.95 -26.48
N LYS A 184 18.56 5.17 -26.12
CA LYS A 184 17.61 5.47 -25.04
C LYS A 184 17.61 4.32 -24.04
N ALA A 185 17.33 4.65 -22.77
CA ALA A 185 17.09 3.68 -21.71
C ALA A 185 15.58 3.45 -21.56
N PRO A 186 15.02 2.34 -22.05
CA PRO A 186 13.61 2.05 -21.90
C PRO A 186 13.27 1.71 -20.44
N PRO A 187 12.05 1.98 -19.97
CA PRO A 187 11.56 1.47 -18.69
C PRO A 187 11.71 -0.03 -18.61
N MET A 188 12.17 -0.50 -17.44
CA MET A 188 12.43 -1.92 -17.20
C MET A 188 11.56 -2.42 -16.06
N GLN A 189 11.18 -3.67 -16.18
CA GLN A 189 10.44 -4.43 -15.18
C GLN A 189 11.20 -5.73 -14.92
N VAL A 190 11.20 -6.18 -13.68
CA VAL A 190 11.92 -7.39 -13.28
C VAL A 190 11.01 -8.32 -12.50
N TYR A 191 11.24 -9.62 -12.65
CA TYR A 191 10.64 -10.63 -11.81
C TYR A 191 11.39 -10.73 -10.48
N GLY A 192 10.64 -10.70 -9.37
CA GLY A 192 11.17 -10.96 -8.05
C GLY A 192 10.19 -11.80 -7.23
N THR A 193 10.72 -12.65 -6.36
CA THR A 193 9.90 -13.49 -5.47
C THR A 193 9.23 -12.60 -4.40
N VAL A 194 7.94 -12.76 -4.21
CA VAL A 194 7.20 -12.12 -3.10
C VAL A 194 7.52 -12.86 -1.81
N ASN A 195 8.25 -12.22 -0.90
CA ASN A 195 8.69 -12.83 0.36
C ASN A 195 7.66 -12.63 1.48
N SER A 196 7.04 -11.46 1.54
CA SER A 196 6.05 -11.10 2.56
C SER A 196 5.13 -10.00 2.08
N ILE A 197 4.02 -9.82 2.81
CA ILE A 197 3.03 -8.79 2.56
C ILE A 197 2.82 -8.02 3.84
N GLN A 198 2.67 -6.72 3.74
CA GLN A 198 2.45 -5.82 4.86
C GLN A 198 1.33 -4.85 4.54
N LEU A 199 0.51 -4.54 5.54
CA LEU A 199 -0.41 -3.41 5.52
C LEU A 199 0.25 -2.27 6.30
N LYS A 200 0.56 -1.16 5.63
CA LYS A 200 1.20 0.00 6.25
C LYS A 200 0.47 1.26 5.79
N ASN A 201 0.02 2.07 6.75
CA ASN A 201 -0.71 3.32 6.49
C ASN A 201 -1.92 3.14 5.54
N GLY A 202 -2.61 2.00 5.64
CA GLY A 202 -3.76 1.73 4.79
C GLY A 202 -3.42 1.21 3.39
N GLU A 203 -2.15 1.01 3.06
CA GLU A 203 -1.68 0.50 1.79
C GLU A 203 -1.08 -0.90 1.94
N VAL A 204 -1.48 -1.82 1.05
CA VAL A 204 -0.88 -3.15 0.97
C VAL A 204 0.41 -3.05 0.17
N THR A 205 1.52 -3.44 0.79
CA THR A 205 2.84 -3.52 0.17
C THR A 205 3.35 -4.96 0.18
N LEU A 206 4.04 -5.34 -0.89
CA LEU A 206 4.70 -6.63 -1.04
C LEU A 206 6.21 -6.43 -0.91
N ASN A 207 6.87 -7.27 -0.12
CA ASN A 207 8.33 -7.34 -0.15
C ASN A 207 8.74 -8.27 -1.30
N VAL A 208 9.37 -7.68 -2.32
CA VAL A 208 9.81 -8.37 -3.54
C VAL A 208 11.32 -8.45 -3.54
N SER A 209 11.87 -9.66 -3.78
CA SER A 209 13.31 -9.88 -3.83
C SER A 209 13.97 -8.94 -4.87
N GLY A 210 15.03 -8.26 -4.44
CA GLY A 210 15.76 -7.27 -5.25
C GLY A 210 15.14 -5.86 -5.23
N GLN A 211 13.83 -5.73 -5.05
CA GLN A 211 13.13 -4.44 -5.14
C GLN A 211 12.68 -3.89 -3.78
N GLY A 212 12.71 -4.71 -2.71
CA GLY A 212 12.22 -4.31 -1.40
C GLY A 212 10.70 -4.19 -1.35
N ASN A 213 10.19 -3.16 -0.69
CA ASN A 213 8.74 -2.97 -0.53
C ASN A 213 8.14 -2.25 -1.73
N VAL A 214 7.25 -2.92 -2.43
CA VAL A 214 6.53 -2.45 -3.62
C VAL A 214 5.05 -2.38 -3.30
N SER A 215 4.37 -1.29 -3.69
CA SER A 215 2.91 -1.20 -3.58
C SER A 215 2.24 -2.31 -4.39
N PHE A 216 1.18 -2.90 -3.83
CA PHE A 216 0.34 -3.87 -4.55
C PHE A 216 -0.12 -3.34 -5.92
N ASN A 217 -0.41 -2.05 -6.01
CA ASN A 217 -0.89 -1.39 -7.22
C ASN A 217 0.19 -1.30 -8.34
N ASN A 218 1.46 -1.44 -7.97
CA ASN A 218 2.59 -1.39 -8.90
C ASN A 218 2.99 -2.76 -9.45
N VAL A 219 2.33 -3.83 -9.01
CA VAL A 219 2.54 -5.17 -9.55
C VAL A 219 1.88 -5.27 -10.93
N LYS A 220 2.67 -5.55 -11.95
CA LYS A 220 2.18 -5.65 -13.34
C LYS A 220 1.64 -7.04 -13.66
N ARG A 221 2.29 -8.07 -13.11
CA ARG A 221 1.94 -9.49 -13.36
C ARG A 221 2.40 -10.36 -12.21
N ILE A 222 1.71 -11.46 -11.99
CA ILE A 222 2.12 -12.55 -11.09
C ILE A 222 2.27 -13.82 -11.94
N SER A 223 3.37 -14.54 -11.74
CA SER A 223 3.62 -15.85 -12.32
C SER A 223 3.97 -16.88 -11.23
N GLN A 224 3.90 -18.15 -11.60
CA GLN A 224 4.25 -19.26 -10.70
C GLN A 224 5.76 -19.46 -10.67
#